data_8f2b4c554ec2cf6a807047458d7a65f1
#
_entry.id   8f2b4c554ec2cf6a807047458d7a65f1
#
_cell.length_a   1.000
_cell.length_b   1.000
_cell.length_c   1.000
_cell.angle_alpha   90.00
_cell.angle_beta   90.00
_cell.angle_gamma   90.00
#
_symmetry.space_group_name_H-M   'P 1'
#
loop_
_entity.id
_entity.type
_entity.pdbx_description
1 polymer ?
#
loop_
_entity_poly.entity_id
_entity_poly.type
_entity_poly.pdbx_seq_one_letter_code
_entity_poly.pdbx_strand_id
1 'polypeptide(L)'
;MTTKILTKILIRRVILSPITALHGLVLILRHALFDTGLIKSQLAAIPTLVIGNIHAGGTGKTPHASSLLSIFADRLGGPENVALLSRGYGRRSKGFRWVSVKEDWQEFGDEPFLLKQLNPQHPIAVSENRLKGVEQIKKARPHVKLVILDDGLQHRALIPHKSILLLDSHRPIKTEALIPGGSLRDLKSRIKKFDAVIYTRSSALRKTHKATFSSEMITMGLDLDTSNNSVKSRVLAISGIAEPEQFMRSLAIKWEVVRRQAYPDHYEFKKEDVESWVDSVRTDGLDGIVTTAKDAVRMKQFSETLAGIQIISIPIEVKWHNVIALNALVDEWVESTIFAK
;
A
#
# COMPACT_ATOMS: atom_id res chain seq x y z
N MET A 1 1.25 26.24 -3.36
CA MET A 1 1.53 25.59 -4.67
C MET A 1 1.85 26.70 -5.65
N THR A 2 3.06 26.73 -6.21
CA THR A 2 3.54 27.85 -7.06
C THR A 2 2.78 27.91 -8.38
N THR A 3 2.48 29.10 -8.90
CA THR A 3 1.79 29.34 -10.18
C THR A 3 2.35 28.52 -11.34
N LYS A 4 3.67 28.31 -11.38
CA LYS A 4 4.35 27.48 -12.39
C LYS A 4 3.91 26.01 -12.36
N ILE A 5 3.61 25.44 -11.18
CA ILE A 5 3.15 24.04 -11.04
C ILE A 5 1.72 23.90 -11.54
N LEU A 6 0.85 24.85 -11.20
CA LEU A 6 -0.56 24.90 -11.68
C LEU A 6 -0.61 25.00 -13.21
N THR A 7 0.21 25.85 -13.79
CA THR A 7 0.29 26.03 -15.26
C THR A 7 0.74 24.74 -15.94
N LYS A 8 1.78 24.04 -15.42
CA LYS A 8 2.23 22.76 -15.98
C LYS A 8 1.13 21.67 -15.90
N ILE A 9 0.40 21.61 -14.80
CA ILE A 9 -0.72 20.66 -14.63
C ILE A 9 -1.83 20.97 -15.65
N LEU A 10 -2.20 22.23 -15.82
CA LEU A 10 -3.24 22.65 -16.76
C LEU A 10 -2.85 22.34 -18.21
N ILE A 11 -1.63 22.72 -18.62
CA ILE A 11 -1.09 22.42 -19.95
C ILE A 11 -1.10 20.91 -20.22
N ARG A 12 -0.62 20.10 -19.26
CA ARG A 12 -0.62 18.65 -19.38
C ARG A 12 -2.06 18.11 -19.57
N ARG A 13 -3.02 18.63 -18.81
CA ARG A 13 -4.44 18.21 -18.90
C ARG A 13 -5.04 18.54 -20.24
N VAL A 14 -4.77 19.72 -20.79
CA VAL A 14 -5.29 20.14 -22.10
C VAL A 14 -4.67 19.31 -23.22
N ILE A 15 -3.34 19.20 -23.25
CA ILE A 15 -2.62 18.44 -24.30
C ILE A 15 -3.01 16.95 -24.30
N LEU A 16 -3.12 16.36 -23.11
CA LEU A 16 -3.41 14.92 -22.96
C LEU A 16 -4.93 14.61 -22.92
N SER A 17 -5.81 15.64 -23.07
CA SER A 17 -7.25 15.43 -22.98
C SER A 17 -7.80 14.40 -23.97
N PRO A 18 -7.37 14.31 -25.25
CA PRO A 18 -7.90 13.29 -26.16
C PRO A 18 -7.54 11.87 -25.69
N ILE A 19 -6.30 11.65 -25.24
CA ILE A 19 -5.85 10.34 -24.75
C ILE A 19 -6.57 10.00 -23.42
N THR A 20 -6.79 11.00 -22.56
CA THR A 20 -7.53 10.83 -21.31
C THR A 20 -8.99 10.46 -21.57
N ALA A 21 -9.63 11.08 -22.57
CA ALA A 21 -10.99 10.76 -22.98
C ALA A 21 -11.10 9.35 -23.55
N LEU A 22 -10.16 8.96 -24.40
CA LEU A 22 -10.09 7.60 -24.95
C LEU A 22 -9.91 6.55 -23.82
N HIS A 23 -9.01 6.80 -22.87
CA HIS A 23 -8.85 5.93 -21.70
C HIS A 23 -10.14 5.85 -20.88
N GLY A 24 -10.83 6.97 -20.68
CA GLY A 24 -12.15 6.99 -20.03
C GLY A 24 -13.19 6.15 -20.75
N LEU A 25 -13.26 6.24 -22.09
CA LEU A 25 -14.15 5.43 -22.89
C LEU A 25 -13.85 3.92 -22.78
N VAL A 26 -12.57 3.54 -22.82
CA VAL A 26 -12.14 2.15 -22.63
C VAL A 26 -12.56 1.65 -21.24
N LEU A 27 -12.41 2.45 -20.18
CA LEU A 27 -12.85 2.09 -18.83
C LEU A 27 -14.38 1.92 -18.77
N ILE A 28 -15.15 2.84 -19.37
CA ILE A 28 -16.62 2.77 -19.41
C ILE A 28 -17.05 1.47 -20.11
N LEU A 29 -16.49 1.20 -21.29
CA LEU A 29 -16.81 -0.01 -22.06
C LEU A 29 -16.44 -1.28 -21.28
N ARG A 30 -15.23 -1.34 -20.74
CA ARG A 30 -14.79 -2.45 -19.90
C ARG A 30 -15.73 -2.69 -18.73
N HIS A 31 -16.12 -1.63 -18.02
CA HIS A 31 -17.07 -1.77 -16.91
C HIS A 31 -18.45 -2.22 -17.36
N ALA A 32 -18.95 -1.71 -18.47
CA ALA A 32 -20.23 -2.14 -19.04
C ALA A 32 -20.21 -3.64 -19.42
N LEU A 33 -19.14 -4.14 -20.05
CA LEU A 33 -18.99 -5.55 -20.39
C LEU A 33 -19.04 -6.49 -19.18
N PHE A 34 -18.45 -6.07 -18.05
CA PHE A 34 -18.56 -6.82 -16.79
C PHE A 34 -19.93 -6.64 -16.10
N ASP A 35 -20.48 -5.43 -16.10
CA ASP A 35 -21.74 -5.13 -15.43
C ASP A 35 -22.94 -5.79 -16.15
N THR A 36 -22.86 -6.01 -17.48
CA THR A 36 -23.84 -6.76 -18.28
C THR A 36 -23.62 -8.28 -18.29
N GLY A 37 -22.51 -8.76 -17.69
CA GLY A 37 -22.17 -10.19 -17.66
C GLY A 37 -21.59 -10.76 -18.97
N LEU A 38 -21.36 -9.92 -20.01
CA LEU A 38 -20.68 -10.34 -21.23
C LEU A 38 -19.26 -10.84 -20.94
N ILE A 39 -18.55 -10.20 -20.00
CA ILE A 39 -17.34 -10.75 -19.41
C ILE A 39 -17.70 -11.33 -18.06
N LYS A 40 -17.46 -12.64 -17.90
CA LYS A 40 -17.83 -13.37 -16.67
C LYS A 40 -16.96 -12.94 -15.47
N SER A 41 -17.61 -12.73 -14.35
CA SER A 41 -17.00 -12.59 -13.04
C SER A 41 -17.43 -13.77 -12.17
N GLN A 42 -16.57 -14.23 -11.27
CA GLN A 42 -16.83 -15.39 -10.42
C GLN A 42 -16.56 -15.03 -8.95
N LEU A 43 -17.38 -15.59 -8.05
CA LEU A 43 -17.10 -15.57 -6.62
C LEU A 43 -15.88 -16.45 -6.32
N ALA A 44 -15.07 -16.03 -5.38
CA ALA A 44 -13.94 -16.83 -4.92
C ALA A 44 -14.40 -17.99 -4.02
N ALA A 45 -13.57 -19.03 -3.97
CA ALA A 45 -13.82 -20.23 -3.17
C ALA A 45 -13.67 -20.04 -1.65
N ILE A 46 -13.14 -18.91 -1.22
CA ILE A 46 -13.03 -18.43 0.18
C ILE A 46 -13.59 -17.00 0.19
N PRO A 47 -14.24 -16.54 1.28
CA PRO A 47 -14.59 -15.15 1.47
C PRO A 47 -13.41 -14.21 1.18
N THR A 48 -13.67 -13.14 0.41
CA THR A 48 -12.62 -12.21 -0.01
C THR A 48 -12.97 -10.77 0.34
N LEU A 49 -11.99 -10.05 0.88
CA LEU A 49 -12.01 -8.61 1.09
C LEU A 49 -11.01 -7.96 0.14
N VAL A 50 -11.47 -7.15 -0.79
CA VAL A 50 -10.58 -6.37 -1.66
C VAL A 50 -10.28 -5.02 -1.04
N ILE A 51 -9.00 -4.68 -0.93
CA ILE A 51 -8.54 -3.34 -0.60
C ILE A 51 -7.81 -2.75 -1.82
N GLY A 52 -8.07 -1.49 -2.12
CA GLY A 52 -7.40 -0.82 -3.22
C GLY A 52 -7.76 0.66 -3.33
N ASN A 53 -7.31 1.28 -4.40
CA ASN A 53 -7.52 2.69 -4.66
C ASN A 53 -7.85 2.96 -6.13
N ILE A 54 -8.33 4.15 -6.43
CA ILE A 54 -8.53 4.64 -7.80
C ILE A 54 -7.48 5.65 -8.24
N HIS A 55 -6.57 6.06 -7.34
CA HIS A 55 -5.41 6.88 -7.70
C HIS A 55 -4.22 6.01 -8.09
N ALA A 56 -3.42 6.46 -9.03
CA ALA A 56 -2.08 5.93 -9.23
C ALA A 56 -1.15 6.46 -8.13
N GLY A 57 -0.28 5.59 -7.60
CA GLY A 57 0.70 5.93 -6.56
C GLY A 57 0.23 5.67 -5.13
N GLY A 58 1.06 6.02 -4.17
CA GLY A 58 1.02 5.62 -2.77
C GLY A 58 -0.14 6.22 -1.96
N THR A 59 -1.25 5.51 -1.89
CA THR A 59 -2.38 5.86 -1.00
C THR A 59 -2.35 5.13 0.34
N GLY A 60 -1.26 4.39 0.62
CA GLY A 60 -1.12 3.63 1.86
C GLY A 60 -1.79 2.25 1.84
N LYS A 61 -1.95 1.61 0.67
CA LYS A 61 -2.56 0.26 0.58
C LYS A 61 -1.87 -0.75 1.49
N THR A 62 -0.56 -0.88 1.40
CA THR A 62 0.24 -1.85 2.15
C THR A 62 0.07 -1.74 3.67
N PRO A 63 0.21 -0.55 4.32
CA PRO A 63 -0.03 -0.43 5.75
C PRO A 63 -1.49 -0.71 6.13
N HIS A 64 -2.48 -0.31 5.31
CA HIS A 64 -3.88 -0.63 5.60
C HIS A 64 -4.17 -2.13 5.46
N ALA A 65 -3.60 -2.80 4.46
CA ALA A 65 -3.71 -4.25 4.31
C ALA A 65 -3.10 -4.99 5.52
N SER A 66 -1.93 -4.54 5.99
CA SER A 66 -1.28 -5.07 7.20
C SER A 66 -2.16 -4.89 8.45
N SER A 67 -2.70 -3.69 8.65
CA SER A 67 -3.58 -3.41 9.80
C SER A 67 -4.87 -4.25 9.76
N LEU A 68 -5.48 -4.39 8.59
CA LEU A 68 -6.69 -5.22 8.43
C LEU A 68 -6.42 -6.71 8.63
N LEU A 69 -5.22 -7.23 8.27
CA LEU A 69 -4.84 -8.61 8.60
C LEU A 69 -4.99 -8.88 10.09
N SER A 70 -4.41 -8.02 10.94
CA SER A 70 -4.49 -8.15 12.41
C SER A 70 -5.92 -8.02 12.91
N ILE A 71 -6.65 -6.99 12.44
CA ILE A 71 -8.03 -6.75 12.86
C ILE A 71 -8.94 -7.95 12.56
N PHE A 72 -8.83 -8.57 11.39
CA PHE A 72 -9.61 -9.76 11.06
C PHE A 72 -9.10 -11.03 11.75
N ALA A 73 -7.79 -11.16 11.98
CA ALA A 73 -7.23 -12.31 12.69
C ALA A 73 -7.80 -12.43 14.11
N ASP A 74 -7.93 -11.30 14.82
CA ASP A 74 -8.51 -11.26 16.17
C ASP A 74 -9.94 -11.82 16.22
N ARG A 75 -10.74 -11.63 15.14
CA ARG A 75 -12.12 -12.11 15.05
C ARG A 75 -12.23 -13.54 14.52
N LEU A 76 -11.26 -13.98 13.76
CA LEU A 76 -11.32 -15.26 13.05
C LEU A 76 -10.53 -16.37 13.75
N GLY A 77 -9.96 -16.08 14.93
CA GLY A 77 -9.30 -17.04 15.79
C GLY A 77 -7.84 -17.30 15.45
N GLY A 78 -7.16 -16.31 14.86
CA GLY A 78 -5.73 -16.32 14.68
C GLY A 78 -5.24 -15.90 13.28
N PRO A 79 -3.96 -15.52 13.18
CA PRO A 79 -3.36 -15.01 11.95
C PRO A 79 -3.35 -16.04 10.81
N GLU A 80 -3.27 -17.34 11.11
CA GLU A 80 -3.29 -18.42 10.13
C GLU A 80 -4.61 -18.52 9.37
N ASN A 81 -5.70 -18.02 9.95
CA ASN A 81 -7.05 -18.05 9.36
C ASN A 81 -7.30 -16.90 8.37
N VAL A 82 -6.40 -15.91 8.29
CA VAL A 82 -6.51 -14.77 7.38
C VAL A 82 -5.29 -14.71 6.47
N ALA A 83 -5.50 -14.96 5.19
CA ALA A 83 -4.45 -14.88 4.18
C ALA A 83 -4.47 -13.53 3.45
N LEU A 84 -3.31 -13.12 2.92
CA LEU A 84 -3.21 -12.00 1.99
C LEU A 84 -2.74 -12.50 0.63
N LEU A 85 -3.37 -12.00 -0.43
CA LEU A 85 -3.00 -12.29 -1.80
C LEU A 85 -2.74 -10.99 -2.56
N SER A 86 -1.49 -10.76 -2.96
CA SER A 86 -1.07 -9.63 -3.78
C SER A 86 -0.77 -10.04 -5.22
N ARG A 87 -0.58 -9.08 -6.10
CA ARG A 87 -0.11 -9.31 -7.47
C ARG A 87 1.37 -9.67 -7.52
N GLY A 88 2.15 -9.09 -6.63
CA GLY A 88 3.60 -9.10 -6.74
C GLY A 88 4.06 -8.24 -7.92
N TYR A 89 3.75 -6.95 -7.89
CA TYR A 89 4.19 -6.03 -8.94
C TYR A 89 5.71 -6.02 -9.04
N GLY A 90 6.25 -6.07 -10.27
CA GLY A 90 7.70 -6.05 -10.51
C GLY A 90 8.47 -7.32 -10.11
N ARG A 91 7.78 -8.40 -9.67
CA ARG A 91 8.44 -9.66 -9.29
C ARG A 91 9.00 -10.42 -10.51
N ARG A 92 10.04 -11.21 -10.27
CA ARG A 92 10.66 -12.07 -11.29
C ARG A 92 9.86 -13.35 -11.54
N SER A 93 9.30 -13.94 -10.47
CA SER A 93 8.53 -15.19 -10.56
C SER A 93 7.16 -15.00 -11.21
N LYS A 94 6.54 -16.09 -11.65
CA LYS A 94 5.19 -16.10 -12.25
C LYS A 94 4.30 -17.12 -11.54
N GLY A 95 2.99 -16.98 -11.72
CA GLY A 95 1.99 -17.88 -11.14
C GLY A 95 1.79 -17.67 -9.65
N PHE A 96 1.24 -18.68 -8.98
CA PHE A 96 1.03 -18.65 -7.53
C PHE A 96 2.30 -19.02 -6.77
N ARG A 97 2.67 -18.21 -5.77
CA ARG A 97 3.73 -18.52 -4.82
C ARG A 97 3.41 -18.02 -3.42
N TRP A 98 3.76 -18.81 -2.41
CA TRP A 98 3.81 -18.33 -1.03
C TRP A 98 5.04 -17.43 -0.84
N VAL A 99 4.85 -16.30 -0.16
CA VAL A 99 5.94 -15.37 0.14
C VAL A 99 6.78 -15.92 1.28
N SER A 100 8.08 -16.00 1.06
CA SER A 100 9.08 -16.46 2.04
C SER A 100 10.14 -15.38 2.26
N VAL A 101 10.41 -15.03 3.52
CA VAL A 101 11.50 -14.09 3.86
C VAL A 101 12.90 -14.70 3.76
N LYS A 102 12.97 -16.01 3.48
CA LYS A 102 14.22 -16.75 3.26
C LYS A 102 14.71 -16.67 1.81
N GLU A 103 13.86 -16.23 0.90
CA GLU A 103 14.16 -16.04 -0.52
C GLU A 103 14.39 -14.55 -0.83
N ASP A 104 14.86 -14.26 -2.05
CA ASP A 104 15.03 -12.88 -2.52
C ASP A 104 13.67 -12.19 -2.67
N TRP A 105 13.57 -10.94 -2.22
CA TRP A 105 12.38 -10.14 -2.35
C TRP A 105 11.93 -9.95 -3.81
N GLN A 106 12.88 -9.99 -4.77
CA GLN A 106 12.60 -9.86 -6.20
C GLN A 106 11.73 -11.01 -6.74
N GLU A 107 11.69 -12.15 -6.05
CA GLU A 107 10.81 -13.27 -6.39
C GLU A 107 9.34 -12.97 -6.12
N PHE A 108 9.05 -12.04 -5.22
CA PHE A 108 7.69 -11.76 -4.76
C PHE A 108 7.24 -10.32 -5.02
N GLY A 109 8.19 -9.37 -5.19
CA GLY A 109 8.00 -7.93 -5.17
C GLY A 109 8.20 -7.34 -3.78
N ASP A 110 8.59 -6.07 -3.71
CA ASP A 110 8.94 -5.36 -2.47
C ASP A 110 7.77 -5.28 -1.47
N GLU A 111 6.54 -4.99 -1.92
CA GLU A 111 5.37 -4.84 -1.05
C GLU A 111 4.91 -6.17 -0.42
N PRO A 112 4.70 -7.29 -1.15
CA PRO A 112 4.36 -8.57 -0.53
C PRO A 112 5.45 -9.10 0.39
N PHE A 113 6.72 -8.87 0.05
CA PHE A 113 7.83 -9.26 0.89
C PHE A 113 7.84 -8.48 2.20
N LEU A 114 7.67 -7.15 2.14
CA LEU A 114 7.52 -6.30 3.32
C LEU A 114 6.33 -6.74 4.18
N LEU A 115 5.17 -6.98 3.58
CA LEU A 115 3.99 -7.47 4.29
C LEU A 115 4.30 -8.77 5.05
N LYS A 116 5.05 -9.70 4.45
CA LYS A 116 5.46 -10.95 5.10
C LYS A 116 6.42 -10.71 6.26
N GLN A 117 7.31 -9.74 6.16
CA GLN A 117 8.21 -9.37 7.26
C GLN A 117 7.45 -8.76 8.44
N LEU A 118 6.48 -7.87 8.16
CA LEU A 118 5.67 -7.21 9.17
C LEU A 118 4.63 -8.16 9.81
N ASN A 119 4.18 -9.18 9.06
CA ASN A 119 3.14 -10.12 9.47
C ASN A 119 3.62 -11.59 9.32
N PRO A 120 4.64 -12.01 10.09
CA PRO A 120 5.32 -13.29 9.86
C PRO A 120 4.42 -14.52 10.07
N GLN A 121 3.38 -14.42 10.88
CA GLN A 121 2.44 -15.51 11.16
C GLN A 121 1.34 -15.65 10.10
N HIS A 122 1.03 -14.59 9.36
CA HIS A 122 0.00 -14.64 8.32
C HIS A 122 0.49 -15.36 7.05
N PRO A 123 -0.36 -16.20 6.42
CA PRO A 123 -0.10 -16.72 5.08
C PRO A 123 -0.22 -15.60 4.05
N ILE A 124 0.89 -15.27 3.40
CA ILE A 124 0.95 -14.27 2.35
C ILE A 124 1.40 -14.92 1.05
N ALA A 125 0.67 -14.66 -0.03
CA ALA A 125 0.93 -15.22 -1.35
C ALA A 125 0.86 -14.15 -2.44
N VAL A 126 1.45 -14.48 -3.58
CA VAL A 126 1.37 -13.67 -4.81
C VAL A 126 0.80 -14.48 -5.96
N SER A 127 0.00 -13.84 -6.80
CA SER A 127 -0.53 -14.41 -8.04
C SER A 127 -1.07 -13.32 -8.95
N GLU A 128 -0.81 -13.36 -10.24
CA GLU A 128 -1.40 -12.43 -11.23
C GLU A 128 -2.90 -12.67 -11.38
N ASN A 129 -3.31 -13.94 -11.37
CA ASN A 129 -4.70 -14.34 -11.40
C ASN A 129 -5.22 -14.55 -9.97
N ARG A 130 -5.98 -13.56 -9.46
CA ARG A 130 -6.50 -13.59 -8.09
C ARG A 130 -7.43 -14.76 -7.82
N LEU A 131 -8.28 -15.11 -8.80
CA LEU A 131 -9.23 -16.23 -8.65
C LEU A 131 -8.48 -17.54 -8.45
N LYS A 132 -7.56 -17.88 -9.36
CA LYS A 132 -6.67 -19.05 -9.22
C LYS A 132 -5.83 -19.00 -7.95
N GLY A 133 -5.38 -17.80 -7.55
CA GLY A 133 -4.64 -17.60 -6.30
C GLY A 133 -5.44 -18.02 -5.08
N VAL A 134 -6.71 -17.59 -4.98
CA VAL A 134 -7.61 -17.99 -3.88
C VAL A 134 -7.89 -19.50 -3.89
N GLU A 135 -8.06 -20.11 -5.06
CA GLU A 135 -8.21 -21.57 -5.20
C GLU A 135 -6.99 -22.33 -4.67
N GLN A 136 -5.77 -21.86 -5.00
CA GLN A 136 -4.54 -22.45 -4.48
C GLN A 136 -4.39 -22.27 -2.95
N ILE A 137 -4.81 -21.11 -2.41
CA ILE A 137 -4.85 -20.89 -0.96
C ILE A 137 -5.79 -21.91 -0.32
N LYS A 138 -7.02 -22.05 -0.84
CA LYS A 138 -8.00 -23.01 -0.31
C LYS A 138 -7.48 -24.44 -0.32
N LYS A 139 -6.82 -24.84 -1.41
CA LYS A 139 -6.24 -26.18 -1.54
C LYS A 139 -5.11 -26.43 -0.54
N ALA A 140 -4.21 -25.47 -0.40
CA ALA A 140 -3.04 -25.61 0.46
C ALA A 140 -3.31 -25.34 1.94
N ARG A 141 -4.32 -24.51 2.26
CA ARG A 141 -4.68 -24.10 3.62
C ARG A 141 -6.21 -24.05 3.78
N PRO A 142 -6.88 -25.21 3.92
CA PRO A 142 -8.35 -25.27 3.98
C PRO A 142 -8.98 -24.52 5.17
N HIS A 143 -8.20 -24.28 6.24
CA HIS A 143 -8.62 -23.56 7.44
C HIS A 143 -8.69 -22.04 7.25
N VAL A 144 -8.11 -21.49 6.17
CA VAL A 144 -8.21 -20.05 5.88
C VAL A 144 -9.67 -19.65 5.68
N LYS A 145 -10.14 -18.71 6.49
CA LYS A 145 -11.52 -18.22 6.51
C LYS A 145 -11.73 -16.95 5.67
N LEU A 146 -10.67 -16.15 5.50
CA LEU A 146 -10.71 -14.89 4.75
C LEU A 146 -9.43 -14.70 3.93
N VAL A 147 -9.57 -14.20 2.71
CA VAL A 147 -8.44 -13.74 1.89
C VAL A 147 -8.56 -12.24 1.64
N ILE A 148 -7.59 -11.46 2.13
CA ILE A 148 -7.47 -10.04 1.81
C ILE A 148 -6.71 -9.91 0.49
N LEU A 149 -7.31 -9.23 -0.49
CA LEU A 149 -6.74 -8.99 -1.81
C LEU A 149 -6.15 -7.58 -1.84
N ASP A 150 -4.82 -7.49 -1.79
CA ASP A 150 -4.11 -6.21 -1.92
C ASP A 150 -4.08 -5.77 -3.39
N ASP A 151 -4.49 -4.51 -3.62
CA ASP A 151 -4.62 -3.87 -4.94
C ASP A 151 -5.44 -4.70 -5.94
N GLY A 152 -6.57 -5.23 -5.48
CA GLY A 152 -7.43 -6.12 -6.26
C GLY A 152 -8.58 -5.44 -7.02
N LEU A 153 -8.83 -4.14 -6.86
CA LEU A 153 -10.04 -3.47 -7.39
C LEU A 153 -10.18 -3.53 -8.92
N GLN A 154 -9.08 -3.55 -9.64
CA GLN A 154 -9.07 -3.65 -11.10
C GLN A 154 -9.25 -5.08 -11.63
N HIS A 155 -9.18 -6.10 -10.75
CA HIS A 155 -9.32 -7.50 -11.15
C HIS A 155 -10.79 -7.95 -11.12
N ARG A 156 -11.60 -7.44 -12.06
CA ARG A 156 -13.04 -7.63 -12.11
C ARG A 156 -13.51 -9.07 -12.42
N ALA A 157 -12.62 -9.95 -12.85
CA ALA A 157 -12.93 -11.37 -13.03
C ALA A 157 -13.29 -12.07 -11.69
N LEU A 158 -12.83 -11.52 -10.55
CA LEU A 158 -13.22 -11.96 -9.22
C LEU A 158 -14.26 -10.99 -8.65
N ILE A 159 -15.39 -11.53 -8.17
CA ILE A 159 -16.38 -10.79 -7.39
C ILE A 159 -15.94 -10.87 -5.93
N PRO A 160 -15.56 -9.76 -5.29
CA PRO A 160 -15.23 -9.77 -3.88
C PRO A 160 -16.50 -9.84 -3.03
N HIS A 161 -16.42 -10.47 -1.86
CA HIS A 161 -17.50 -10.47 -0.90
C HIS A 161 -17.66 -9.11 -0.22
N LYS A 162 -16.53 -8.45 0.05
CA LYS A 162 -16.47 -7.07 0.57
C LYS A 162 -15.36 -6.30 -0.12
N SER A 163 -15.50 -4.99 -0.14
CA SER A 163 -14.57 -4.09 -0.85
C SER A 163 -14.35 -2.79 -0.10
N ILE A 164 -13.08 -2.41 0.07
CA ILE A 164 -12.65 -1.16 0.69
C ILE A 164 -11.91 -0.31 -0.34
N LEU A 165 -12.34 0.93 -0.48
CA LEU A 165 -11.68 1.94 -1.29
C LEU A 165 -10.88 2.90 -0.41
N LEU A 166 -9.59 3.04 -0.69
CA LEU A 166 -8.74 4.06 -0.09
C LEU A 166 -8.75 5.33 -0.93
N LEU A 167 -9.03 6.45 -0.30
CA LEU A 167 -9.01 7.77 -0.90
C LEU A 167 -8.02 8.67 -0.15
N ASP A 168 -7.06 9.23 -0.87
CA ASP A 168 -6.10 10.16 -0.32
C ASP A 168 -6.74 11.54 -0.10
N SER A 169 -6.78 12.01 1.15
CA SER A 169 -7.37 13.31 1.50
C SER A 169 -6.59 14.50 0.94
N HIS A 170 -5.29 14.32 0.65
CA HIS A 170 -4.45 15.34 0.04
C HIS A 170 -4.67 15.47 -1.47
N ARG A 171 -5.36 14.49 -2.09
CA ARG A 171 -5.68 14.47 -3.53
C ARG A 171 -7.20 14.44 -3.74
N PRO A 172 -7.89 15.58 -3.67
CA PRO A 172 -9.35 15.62 -3.77
C PRO A 172 -9.84 15.08 -5.11
N ILE A 173 -10.64 14.02 -5.08
CA ILE A 173 -11.18 13.36 -6.28
C ILE A 173 -11.93 14.31 -7.22
N LYS A 174 -12.61 15.32 -6.68
CA LYS A 174 -13.39 16.27 -7.48
C LYS A 174 -12.55 16.93 -8.58
N THR A 175 -11.32 17.30 -8.26
CA THR A 175 -10.39 18.01 -9.15
C THR A 175 -9.48 17.11 -9.95
N GLU A 176 -9.43 15.79 -9.64
CA GLU A 176 -8.56 14.84 -10.33
C GLU A 176 -9.15 14.39 -11.68
N ALA A 177 -8.27 14.08 -12.63
CA ALA A 177 -8.60 13.52 -13.94
C ALA A 177 -8.06 12.10 -14.08
N LEU A 178 -8.55 11.36 -15.07
CA LEU A 178 -8.01 10.06 -15.45
C LEU A 178 -6.60 10.19 -16.02
N ILE A 179 -5.82 9.11 -15.92
CA ILE A 179 -4.53 8.97 -16.60
C ILE A 179 -4.74 9.09 -18.12
N PRO A 180 -3.84 9.75 -18.88
CA PRO A 180 -2.60 10.39 -18.46
C PRO A 180 -2.76 11.86 -18.05
N GLY A 181 -3.93 12.46 -18.18
CA GLY A 181 -4.17 13.87 -17.84
C GLY A 181 -4.13 14.15 -16.33
N GLY A 182 -4.42 13.16 -15.51
CA GLY A 182 -4.38 13.21 -14.05
C GLY A 182 -3.81 11.94 -13.44
N SER A 183 -4.25 11.59 -12.22
CA SER A 183 -3.75 10.46 -11.45
C SER A 183 -4.78 9.32 -11.29
N LEU A 184 -6.01 9.47 -11.77
CA LEU A 184 -7.03 8.44 -11.60
C LEU A 184 -6.84 7.30 -12.62
N ARG A 185 -6.78 6.07 -12.11
CA ARG A 185 -6.72 4.82 -12.91
C ARG A 185 -8.08 4.14 -13.07
N ASP A 186 -9.14 4.71 -12.43
CA ASP A 186 -10.50 4.21 -12.56
C ASP A 186 -11.53 5.37 -12.44
N LEU A 187 -12.78 5.08 -12.81
CA LEU A 187 -13.87 6.06 -12.88
C LEU A 187 -14.34 6.50 -11.48
N LYS A 188 -14.57 7.80 -11.29
CA LYS A 188 -15.12 8.37 -10.04
C LYS A 188 -16.50 7.79 -9.69
N SER A 189 -17.32 7.45 -10.69
CA SER A 189 -18.64 6.83 -10.50
C SER A 189 -18.58 5.49 -9.76
N ARG A 190 -17.43 4.80 -9.80
CA ARG A 190 -17.23 3.52 -9.13
C ARG A 190 -17.17 3.62 -7.61
N ILE A 191 -16.87 4.80 -7.04
CA ILE A 191 -16.79 5.02 -5.59
C ILE A 191 -18.04 4.53 -4.86
N LYS A 192 -19.22 4.75 -5.45
CA LYS A 192 -20.50 4.34 -4.86
C LYS A 192 -20.73 2.82 -4.80
N LYS A 193 -19.91 2.03 -5.52
CA LYS A 193 -20.05 0.57 -5.62
C LYS A 193 -19.24 -0.19 -4.55
N PHE A 194 -18.42 0.53 -3.77
CA PHE A 194 -17.64 -0.08 -2.69
C PHE A 194 -18.45 -0.19 -1.41
N ASP A 195 -18.12 -1.19 -0.56
CA ASP A 195 -18.82 -1.40 0.71
C ASP A 195 -18.38 -0.38 1.76
N ALA A 196 -17.10 0.00 1.76
CA ALA A 196 -16.55 1.02 2.62
C ALA A 196 -15.54 1.92 1.91
N VAL A 197 -15.41 3.16 2.41
CA VAL A 197 -14.43 4.15 1.96
C VAL A 197 -13.58 4.60 3.15
N ILE A 198 -12.26 4.57 3.00
CA ILE A 198 -11.31 5.05 3.99
C ILE A 198 -10.61 6.28 3.41
N TYR A 199 -10.74 7.42 4.06
CA TYR A 199 -9.95 8.60 3.79
C TYR A 199 -8.62 8.49 4.52
N THR A 200 -7.56 8.26 3.77
CA THR A 200 -6.20 8.20 4.30
C THR A 200 -5.64 9.61 4.49
N ARG A 201 -4.67 9.77 5.40
CA ARG A 201 -4.05 11.05 5.74
C ARG A 201 -5.05 12.10 6.23
N SER A 202 -6.03 11.68 7.00
CA SER A 202 -7.08 12.57 7.51
C SER A 202 -7.54 12.15 8.88
N SER A 203 -7.59 13.09 9.80
CA SER A 203 -8.28 12.96 11.07
C SER A 203 -9.78 13.29 10.96
N ALA A 204 -10.20 13.98 9.88
CA ALA A 204 -11.58 14.40 9.69
C ALA A 204 -12.42 13.32 9.01
N LEU A 205 -13.56 12.98 9.61
CA LEU A 205 -14.55 12.09 9.03
C LEU A 205 -15.36 12.83 7.95
N ARG A 206 -15.31 12.35 6.71
CA ARG A 206 -16.15 12.87 5.61
C ARG A 206 -17.29 11.89 5.34
N LYS A 207 -18.52 12.24 5.68
CA LYS A 207 -19.70 11.42 5.38
C LYS A 207 -20.02 11.47 3.88
N THR A 208 -19.37 10.67 3.07
CA THR A 208 -19.57 10.60 1.61
C THR A 208 -20.07 9.24 1.13
N HIS A 209 -20.10 8.25 2.01
CA HIS A 209 -20.49 6.88 1.72
C HIS A 209 -21.18 6.25 2.94
N LYS A 210 -21.88 5.10 2.75
CA LYS A 210 -22.59 4.39 3.83
C LYS A 210 -21.67 4.04 4.99
N ALA A 211 -20.52 3.45 4.69
CA ALA A 211 -19.44 3.20 5.66
C ALA A 211 -18.23 4.05 5.28
N THR A 212 -17.90 5.01 6.11
CA THR A 212 -16.80 5.95 5.86
C THR A 212 -15.93 6.03 7.09
N PHE A 213 -14.62 5.89 6.90
CA PHE A 213 -13.61 5.93 7.95
C PHE A 213 -12.50 6.90 7.59
N SER A 214 -11.74 7.33 8.57
CA SER A 214 -10.53 8.12 8.38
C SER A 214 -9.37 7.49 9.12
N SER A 215 -8.19 7.67 8.55
CA SER A 215 -6.95 7.13 9.10
C SER A 215 -5.77 8.07 8.81
N GLU A 216 -4.78 8.04 9.66
CA GLU A 216 -3.47 8.63 9.44
C GLU A 216 -2.43 7.52 9.28
N MET A 217 -1.42 7.80 8.47
CA MET A 217 -0.23 6.96 8.39
C MET A 217 0.83 7.58 9.29
N ILE A 218 1.21 6.85 10.31
CA ILE A 218 2.21 7.27 11.28
C ILE A 218 3.50 6.47 11.11
N THR A 219 4.61 7.11 11.38
CA THR A 219 5.93 6.50 11.35
C THR A 219 6.20 5.89 12.71
N MET A 220 6.38 4.58 12.80
CA MET A 220 6.59 3.88 14.07
C MET A 220 7.84 4.35 14.80
N GLY A 221 7.75 4.36 16.14
CA GLY A 221 8.88 4.68 17.00
C GLY A 221 9.28 6.15 17.00
N LEU A 222 8.43 7.01 16.42
CA LEU A 222 8.55 8.47 16.49
C LEU A 222 7.60 9.07 17.52
N ASP A 223 7.00 8.23 18.38
CA ASP A 223 6.15 8.74 19.46
C ASP A 223 6.93 9.72 20.32
N LEU A 224 6.25 10.82 20.60
CA LEU A 224 6.76 12.02 21.25
C LEU A 224 7.22 11.76 22.69
N ASP A 225 8.26 10.98 22.89
CA ASP A 225 8.99 11.06 24.14
C ASP A 225 9.93 12.27 24.07
N THR A 226 9.32 13.46 24.20
CA THR A 226 10.01 14.75 24.19
C THR A 226 10.77 15.01 25.51
N SER A 227 10.84 14.01 26.39
CA SER A 227 11.39 14.18 27.74
C SER A 227 12.91 14.03 27.83
N ASN A 228 13.60 13.59 26.78
CA ASN A 228 15.05 13.45 26.81
C ASN A 228 15.76 14.51 25.94
N ASN A 229 16.43 15.44 26.61
CA ASN A 229 17.45 16.35 26.05
C ASN A 229 18.72 15.61 25.55
N SER A 230 18.58 14.41 24.97
CA SER A 230 19.71 13.68 24.41
C SER A 230 20.11 14.26 23.06
N VAL A 231 21.40 14.33 22.81
CA VAL A 231 21.94 14.71 21.48
C VAL A 231 21.34 13.78 20.45
N LYS A 232 20.67 14.35 19.44
CA LYS A 232 20.08 13.57 18.34
C LYS A 232 21.18 12.94 17.51
N SER A 233 21.02 11.65 17.20
CA SER A 233 21.90 10.96 16.25
C SER A 233 21.85 11.62 14.88
N ARG A 234 23.00 11.80 14.27
CA ARG A 234 23.22 12.44 12.97
C ARG A 234 23.10 11.40 11.86
N VAL A 235 22.16 11.55 10.95
CA VAL A 235 21.85 10.52 9.98
C VAL A 235 21.74 11.00 8.53
N LEU A 236 22.00 10.07 7.60
CA LEU A 236 21.60 10.17 6.21
C LEU A 236 20.18 9.60 6.06
N ALA A 237 19.24 10.39 5.58
CA ALA A 237 17.88 9.93 5.30
C ALA A 237 17.72 9.55 3.82
N ILE A 238 17.26 8.32 3.57
CA ILE A 238 17.05 7.78 2.22
C ILE A 238 15.58 7.37 2.06
N SER A 239 14.97 7.74 0.93
CA SER A 239 13.59 7.38 0.63
C SER A 239 13.35 7.26 -0.87
N GLY A 240 12.78 6.11 -1.29
CA GLY A 240 12.31 5.82 -2.65
C GLY A 240 10.82 5.46 -2.65
N ILE A 241 9.99 6.32 -2.07
CA ILE A 241 8.52 6.18 -2.00
C ILE A 241 7.84 7.34 -2.73
N ALA A 242 6.54 7.19 -3.02
CA ALA A 242 5.76 8.17 -3.76
C ALA A 242 5.71 9.58 -3.13
N GLU A 243 5.82 9.67 -1.80
CA GLU A 243 5.77 10.94 -1.05
C GLU A 243 6.89 11.03 -0.01
N PRO A 244 8.14 11.30 -0.45
CA PRO A 244 9.30 11.32 0.43
C PRO A 244 9.27 12.46 1.47
N GLU A 245 8.67 13.59 1.13
CA GLU A 245 8.68 14.79 1.99
C GLU A 245 7.97 14.58 3.33
N GLN A 246 6.90 13.80 3.37
CA GLN A 246 6.20 13.49 4.63
C GLN A 246 7.10 12.64 5.54
N PHE A 247 7.73 11.62 4.98
CA PHE A 247 8.69 10.78 5.69
C PHE A 247 9.86 11.60 6.21
N MET A 248 10.49 12.40 5.35
CA MET A 248 11.64 13.24 5.72
C MET A 248 11.33 14.22 6.86
N ARG A 249 10.12 14.81 6.86
CA ARG A 249 9.70 15.70 7.96
C ARG A 249 9.51 14.96 9.28
N SER A 250 8.97 13.74 9.24
CA SER A 250 8.76 12.95 10.46
C SER A 250 10.06 12.57 11.16
N LEU A 251 11.15 12.40 10.43
CA LEU A 251 12.45 12.03 10.97
C LEU A 251 13.05 13.12 11.88
N ALA A 252 12.79 14.40 11.61
CA ALA A 252 13.32 15.53 12.35
C ALA A 252 12.91 15.55 13.85
N ILE A 253 11.90 14.76 14.23
CA ILE A 253 11.47 14.60 15.63
C ILE A 253 12.58 13.92 16.44
N LYS A 254 13.18 12.85 15.89
CA LYS A 254 14.10 11.96 16.64
C LYS A 254 15.57 12.07 16.19
N TRP A 255 15.81 12.44 14.94
CA TRP A 255 17.16 12.48 14.35
C TRP A 255 17.54 13.87 13.86
N GLU A 256 18.83 14.15 13.84
CA GLU A 256 19.43 15.24 13.06
C GLU A 256 19.70 14.74 11.66
N VAL A 257 18.80 15.08 10.72
CA VAL A 257 18.95 14.68 9.33
C VAL A 257 19.94 15.61 8.64
N VAL A 258 21.19 15.17 8.54
CA VAL A 258 22.31 15.94 7.96
C VAL A 258 22.21 15.95 6.43
N ARG A 259 21.92 14.79 5.83
CA ARG A 259 21.71 14.65 4.38
C ARG A 259 20.40 13.95 4.07
N ARG A 260 19.81 14.31 2.93
CA ARG A 260 18.57 13.72 2.42
C ARG A 260 18.77 13.27 0.98
N GLN A 261 18.39 12.03 0.67
CA GLN A 261 18.35 11.51 -0.68
C GLN A 261 16.98 10.91 -0.96
N ALA A 262 16.28 11.49 -1.96
CA ALA A 262 14.96 11.01 -2.39
C ALA A 262 15.09 10.44 -3.81
N TYR A 263 14.55 9.23 -3.98
CA TYR A 263 14.48 8.52 -5.24
C TYR A 263 13.04 8.39 -5.70
N PRO A 264 12.77 8.11 -6.99
CA PRO A 264 11.45 7.78 -7.49
C PRO A 264 10.84 6.58 -6.74
N ASP A 265 9.49 6.52 -6.69
CA ASP A 265 8.81 5.34 -6.11
C ASP A 265 9.19 4.08 -6.89
N HIS A 266 9.42 2.98 -6.16
CA HIS A 266 9.93 1.70 -6.68
C HIS A 266 11.30 1.78 -7.39
N TYR A 267 12.11 2.80 -7.07
CA TYR A 267 13.45 2.91 -7.62
C TYR A 267 14.29 1.68 -7.25
N GLU A 268 14.90 1.05 -8.24
CA GLU A 268 15.83 -0.05 -8.04
C GLU A 268 17.22 0.54 -7.76
N PHE A 269 17.64 0.48 -6.49
CA PHE A 269 18.93 1.01 -6.07
C PHE A 269 20.07 0.29 -6.79
N LYS A 270 21.09 1.06 -7.17
CA LYS A 270 22.30 0.59 -7.81
C LYS A 270 23.45 0.54 -6.82
N LYS A 271 24.48 -0.20 -7.15
CA LYS A 271 25.67 -0.30 -6.33
C LYS A 271 26.32 1.07 -6.10
N GLU A 272 26.36 1.90 -7.13
CA GLU A 272 26.94 3.25 -7.08
C GLU A 272 26.17 4.17 -6.12
N ASP A 273 24.83 4.03 -6.05
CA ASP A 273 24.00 4.75 -5.06
C ASP A 273 24.45 4.40 -3.64
N VAL A 274 24.58 3.08 -3.38
CA VAL A 274 24.90 2.57 -2.05
C VAL A 274 26.33 2.93 -1.64
N GLU A 275 27.30 2.86 -2.55
CA GLU A 275 28.67 3.31 -2.32
C GLU A 275 28.70 4.80 -1.96
N SER A 276 27.94 5.64 -2.67
CA SER A 276 27.81 7.06 -2.36
C SER A 276 27.20 7.32 -0.97
N TRP A 277 26.26 6.46 -0.51
CA TRP A 277 25.70 6.57 0.85
C TRP A 277 26.74 6.24 1.91
N VAL A 278 27.48 5.15 1.71
CA VAL A 278 28.56 4.73 2.62
C VAL A 278 29.62 5.84 2.74
N ASP A 279 30.03 6.40 1.62
CA ASP A 279 30.98 7.51 1.59
C ASP A 279 30.46 8.74 2.31
N SER A 280 29.18 9.09 2.11
CA SER A 280 28.52 10.21 2.82
C SER A 280 28.48 9.98 4.33
N VAL A 281 28.14 8.76 4.80
CA VAL A 281 28.12 8.42 6.22
C VAL A 281 29.50 8.57 6.83
N ARG A 282 30.53 8.08 6.16
CA ARG A 282 31.93 8.13 6.64
C ARG A 282 32.50 9.56 6.62
N THR A 283 32.31 10.26 5.51
CA THR A 283 32.87 11.62 5.33
C THR A 283 32.27 12.63 6.30
N ASP A 284 30.95 12.58 6.52
CA ASP A 284 30.25 13.52 7.41
C ASP A 284 30.22 13.04 8.87
N GLY A 285 30.77 11.87 9.17
CA GLY A 285 30.76 11.29 10.51
C GLY A 285 29.35 11.06 11.03
N LEU A 286 28.50 10.41 10.20
CA LEU A 286 27.10 10.15 10.55
C LEU A 286 26.99 8.83 11.31
N ASP A 287 26.00 8.76 12.21
CA ASP A 287 25.75 7.55 13.02
C ASP A 287 25.11 6.40 12.19
N GLY A 288 24.49 6.72 11.04
CA GLY A 288 23.91 5.70 10.17
C GLY A 288 22.96 6.25 9.12
N ILE A 289 22.22 5.32 8.53
CA ILE A 289 21.21 5.59 7.50
C ILE A 289 19.82 5.31 8.07
N VAL A 290 18.90 6.26 7.93
CA VAL A 290 17.47 6.07 8.25
C VAL A 290 16.67 5.98 6.94
N THR A 291 15.85 4.96 6.82
CA THR A 291 15.08 4.71 5.60
C THR A 291 13.71 4.12 5.90
N THR A 292 12.81 4.08 4.90
CA THR A 292 11.51 3.42 5.05
C THR A 292 11.68 1.89 5.09
N ALA A 293 10.74 1.19 5.72
CA ALA A 293 10.76 -0.28 5.73
C ALA A 293 10.67 -0.87 4.30
N LYS A 294 9.98 -0.20 3.36
CA LYS A 294 9.91 -0.57 1.95
C LYS A 294 11.27 -0.46 1.27
N ASP A 295 12.00 0.62 1.53
CA ASP A 295 13.34 0.82 0.97
C ASP A 295 14.37 -0.15 1.59
N ALA A 296 14.26 -0.39 2.89
CA ALA A 296 15.15 -1.34 3.58
C ALA A 296 15.05 -2.76 3.00
N VAL A 297 13.88 -3.19 2.52
CA VAL A 297 13.73 -4.46 1.77
C VAL A 297 14.64 -4.47 0.54
N ARG A 298 14.62 -3.39 -0.24
CA ARG A 298 15.43 -3.27 -1.47
C ARG A 298 16.93 -3.10 -1.21
N MET A 299 17.30 -2.58 -0.03
CA MET A 299 18.70 -2.43 0.39
C MET A 299 19.35 -3.75 0.78
N LYS A 300 18.59 -4.79 1.12
CA LYS A 300 19.13 -6.09 1.59
C LYS A 300 20.12 -6.74 0.63
N GLN A 301 19.94 -6.58 -0.67
CA GLN A 301 20.84 -7.11 -1.69
C GLN A 301 22.25 -6.49 -1.64
N PHE A 302 22.43 -5.37 -0.93
CA PHE A 302 23.70 -4.67 -0.76
C PHE A 302 24.28 -4.80 0.65
N SER A 303 23.91 -5.86 1.38
CA SER A 303 24.34 -6.07 2.77
C SER A 303 25.85 -6.06 2.94
N GLU A 304 26.60 -6.57 1.95
CA GLU A 304 28.06 -6.54 1.95
C GLU A 304 28.61 -5.12 1.83
N THR A 305 28.08 -4.30 0.91
CA THR A 305 28.50 -2.90 0.72
C THR A 305 28.12 -2.03 1.92
N LEU A 306 27.00 -2.35 2.58
CA LEU A 306 26.48 -1.65 3.77
C LEU A 306 27.09 -2.19 5.08
N ALA A 307 28.04 -3.13 5.01
CA ALA A 307 28.66 -3.70 6.20
C ALA A 307 29.32 -2.61 7.06
N GLY A 308 29.00 -2.63 8.36
CA GLY A 308 29.49 -1.62 9.33
C GLY A 308 28.72 -0.31 9.33
N ILE A 309 27.69 -0.13 8.49
CA ILE A 309 26.78 1.00 8.53
C ILE A 309 25.48 0.61 9.27
N GLN A 310 25.08 1.40 10.26
CA GLN A 310 23.81 1.18 10.95
C GLN A 310 22.65 1.58 10.02
N ILE A 311 21.77 0.61 9.70
CA ILE A 311 20.55 0.87 8.91
C ILE A 311 19.35 0.84 9.84
N ILE A 312 18.67 1.98 9.96
CA ILE A 312 17.45 2.15 10.76
C ILE A 312 16.26 2.15 9.83
N SER A 313 15.51 1.06 9.85
CA SER A 313 14.32 0.86 9.03
C SER A 313 13.07 1.31 9.79
N ILE A 314 12.33 2.24 9.22
CA ILE A 314 11.14 2.82 9.85
C ILE A 314 9.89 2.30 9.15
N PRO A 315 9.08 1.46 9.80
CA PRO A 315 7.79 1.03 9.29
C PRO A 315 6.74 2.14 9.40
N ILE A 316 5.73 2.05 8.54
CA ILE A 316 4.56 2.94 8.55
C ILE A 316 3.37 2.14 9.07
N GLU A 317 2.69 2.68 10.05
CA GLU A 317 1.46 2.11 10.61
C GLU A 317 0.24 2.96 10.32
N VAL A 318 -0.94 2.36 10.51
CA VAL A 318 -2.23 3.01 10.35
C VAL A 318 -2.80 3.33 11.73
N LYS A 319 -3.02 4.62 11.98
CA LYS A 319 -3.79 5.11 13.12
C LYS A 319 -5.23 5.34 12.68
N TRP A 320 -6.14 4.56 13.19
CA TRP A 320 -7.56 4.68 12.92
C TRP A 320 -8.22 5.71 13.83
N HIS A 321 -9.09 6.56 13.26
CA HIS A 321 -9.79 7.58 14.06
C HIS A 321 -11.16 7.14 14.58
N ASN A 322 -11.80 6.18 13.92
CA ASN A 322 -13.11 5.64 14.29
C ASN A 322 -13.05 4.14 14.56
N VAL A 323 -12.22 3.74 15.53
CA VAL A 323 -11.95 2.33 15.84
C VAL A 323 -13.24 1.58 16.22
N ILE A 324 -14.13 2.18 17.02
CA ILE A 324 -15.39 1.53 17.44
C ILE A 324 -16.27 1.23 16.22
N ALA A 325 -16.47 2.20 15.34
CA ALA A 325 -17.29 2.01 14.15
C ALA A 325 -16.65 1.06 13.13
N LEU A 326 -15.31 1.08 13.01
CA LEU A 326 -14.58 0.13 12.17
C LEU A 326 -14.75 -1.30 12.70
N ASN A 327 -14.59 -1.49 14.00
CA ASN A 327 -14.77 -2.77 14.64
C ASN A 327 -16.19 -3.32 14.45
N ALA A 328 -17.21 -2.49 14.66
CA ALA A 328 -18.62 -2.87 14.43
C ALA A 328 -18.86 -3.30 12.97
N LEU A 329 -18.28 -2.59 11.98
CA LEU A 329 -18.38 -2.99 10.58
C LEU A 329 -17.69 -4.31 10.30
N VAL A 330 -16.51 -4.53 10.88
CA VAL A 330 -15.76 -5.77 10.73
C VAL A 330 -16.54 -6.93 11.36
N ASP A 331 -17.12 -6.74 12.55
CA ASP A 331 -17.94 -7.74 13.23
C ASP A 331 -19.17 -8.11 12.37
N GLU A 332 -19.91 -7.11 11.83
CA GLU A 332 -21.00 -7.32 10.88
C GLU A 332 -20.55 -8.12 9.64
N TRP A 333 -19.40 -7.79 9.08
CA TRP A 333 -18.89 -8.49 7.88
C TRP A 333 -18.47 -9.92 8.17
N VAL A 334 -17.86 -10.18 9.32
CA VAL A 334 -17.49 -11.53 9.76
C VAL A 334 -18.74 -12.37 9.92
N GLU A 335 -19.77 -11.87 10.60
CA GLU A 335 -21.04 -12.59 10.80
C GLU A 335 -21.78 -12.83 9.48
N SER A 336 -21.95 -11.79 8.66
CA SER A 336 -22.74 -11.86 7.43
C SER A 336 -22.08 -12.57 6.26
N THR A 337 -20.74 -12.61 6.22
CA THR A 337 -19.99 -13.12 5.05
C THR A 337 -19.31 -14.46 5.32
N ILE A 338 -18.77 -14.64 6.52
CA ILE A 338 -17.93 -15.79 6.87
C ILE A 338 -18.74 -16.86 7.59
N PHE A 339 -19.68 -16.46 8.45
CA PHE A 339 -20.52 -17.37 9.23
C PHE A 339 -21.95 -17.52 8.68
N ALA A 340 -22.37 -16.72 7.71
CA ALA A 340 -23.60 -16.95 6.98
C ALA A 340 -23.46 -18.26 6.18
N LYS A 341 -24.20 -19.29 6.59
CA LYS A 341 -24.31 -20.59 5.90
C LYS A 341 -25.24 -20.47 4.71
#